data_e70a1a7d1daf9e5cc9ee7bb460f8b299
#
_entry.id   e70a1a7d1daf9e5cc9ee7bb460f8b299
#
_cell.length_a   1.000
_cell.length_b   1.000
_cell.length_c   1.000
_cell.angle_alpha   90.00
_cell.angle_beta   90.00
_cell.angle_gamma   90.00
#
_symmetry.space_group_name_H-M   'P 1'
#
loop_
_entity.id
_entity.type
_entity.pdbx_description
1 polymer ?
#
loop_
_entity_poly.entity_id
_entity_poly.type
_entity_poly.pdbx_seq_one_letter_code
_entity_poly.pdbx_strand_id
1 'polypeptide(L)'
;MGYDDNADVATLIGYASRKLGRYDDAKVWYERALAADPNHAVTWSYYGMWQAEQGNVLKAKDDLEKVRLICGTDCKAYHMLKDAIDGTITY
;
A
#
# COMPACT_ATOMS: atom_id res chain seq x y z
N MET A 1 18.51 13.52 -7.82
CA MET A 1 17.36 12.76 -7.31
C MET A 1 16.20 12.86 -8.29
N GLY A 2 15.65 11.75 -8.66
CA GLY A 2 14.47 11.70 -9.52
C GLY A 2 13.19 11.67 -8.71
N TYR A 3 12.06 11.88 -9.36
CA TYR A 3 10.75 11.79 -8.72
C TYR A 3 10.47 10.39 -8.18
N ASP A 4 11.03 9.36 -8.78
CA ASP A 4 10.84 7.98 -8.37
C ASP A 4 11.50 7.65 -7.03
N ASP A 5 12.34 8.56 -6.49
CA ASP A 5 12.90 8.43 -5.15
C ASP A 5 11.98 9.03 -4.07
N ASN A 6 10.86 9.61 -4.47
CA ASN A 6 9.88 10.19 -3.54
C ASN A 6 8.78 9.18 -3.28
N ALA A 7 8.61 8.80 -2.00
CA ALA A 7 7.63 7.78 -1.63
C ALA A 7 6.20 8.18 -2.00
N ASP A 8 5.83 9.45 -1.85
CA ASP A 8 4.48 9.92 -2.20
C ASP A 8 4.22 9.75 -3.70
N VAL A 9 5.17 10.17 -4.53
CA VAL A 9 5.03 10.08 -5.98
C VAL A 9 5.00 8.62 -6.42
N ALA A 10 5.93 7.80 -5.91
CA ALA A 10 5.97 6.38 -6.26
C ALA A 10 4.68 5.66 -5.87
N THR A 11 4.13 5.99 -4.69
CA THR A 11 2.87 5.41 -4.23
C THR A 11 1.72 5.79 -5.16
N LEU A 12 1.65 7.03 -5.60
CA LEU A 12 0.61 7.49 -6.53
C LEU A 12 0.73 6.79 -7.89
N ILE A 13 1.95 6.61 -8.39
CA ILE A 13 2.17 5.89 -9.64
C ILE A 13 1.74 4.42 -9.49
N GLY A 14 2.07 3.81 -8.36
CA GLY A 14 1.62 2.45 -8.06
C GLY A 14 0.11 2.32 -8.04
N TYR A 15 -0.55 3.25 -7.36
CA TYR A 15 -2.00 3.28 -7.30
C TYR A 15 -2.62 3.48 -8.69
N ALA A 16 -2.10 4.42 -9.47
CA ALA A 16 -2.58 4.66 -10.83
C ALA A 16 -2.37 3.43 -11.73
N SER A 17 -1.22 2.77 -11.60
CA SER A 17 -0.92 1.55 -12.35
C SER A 17 -1.93 0.45 -12.02
N ARG A 18 -2.25 0.29 -10.75
CA ARG A 18 -3.25 -0.68 -10.32
C ARG A 18 -4.62 -0.35 -10.92
N LYS A 19 -5.02 0.92 -10.91
CA LYS A 19 -6.31 1.35 -11.50
C LYS A 19 -6.38 1.06 -12.99
N LEU A 20 -5.24 1.10 -13.68
CA LEU A 20 -5.15 0.78 -15.11
C LEU A 20 -5.04 -0.73 -15.37
N GLY A 21 -5.07 -1.56 -14.34
CA GLY A 21 -4.93 -2.99 -14.47
C GLY A 21 -3.49 -3.48 -14.61
N ARG A 22 -2.52 -2.61 -14.38
CA ARG A 22 -1.09 -2.94 -14.46
C ARG A 22 -0.59 -3.35 -13.08
N TYR A 23 -1.01 -4.52 -12.63
CA TYR A 23 -0.77 -4.98 -11.26
C TYR A 23 0.70 -5.22 -10.95
N ASP A 24 1.48 -5.74 -11.91
CA ASP A 24 2.92 -5.97 -11.71
C ASP A 24 3.68 -4.65 -11.62
N ASP A 25 3.29 -3.65 -12.42
CA ASP A 25 3.89 -2.32 -12.33
C ASP A 25 3.56 -1.67 -10.99
N ALA A 26 2.34 -1.82 -10.52
CA ALA A 26 1.94 -1.28 -9.21
C ALA A 26 2.83 -1.82 -8.11
N LYS A 27 3.12 -3.11 -8.11
CA LYS A 27 4.01 -3.74 -7.13
C LYS A 27 5.39 -3.10 -7.15
N VAL A 28 5.97 -2.92 -8.33
CA VAL A 28 7.29 -2.32 -8.47
C VAL A 28 7.32 -0.93 -7.85
N TRP A 29 6.31 -0.11 -8.13
CA TRP A 29 6.27 1.26 -7.61
C TRP A 29 6.05 1.30 -6.10
N TYR A 30 5.22 0.42 -5.56
CA TYR A 30 5.05 0.33 -4.11
C TYR A 30 6.35 -0.09 -3.43
N GLU A 31 7.07 -1.04 -3.99
CA GLU A 31 8.36 -1.47 -3.44
C GLU A 31 9.40 -0.35 -3.52
N ARG A 32 9.40 0.44 -4.58
CA ARG A 32 10.26 1.62 -4.69
C ARG A 32 9.92 2.66 -3.64
N ALA A 33 8.64 2.88 -3.41
CA ALA A 33 8.19 3.82 -2.38
C ALA A 33 8.68 3.40 -1.00
N LEU A 34 8.59 2.10 -0.69
CA LEU A 34 9.04 1.56 0.60
C LEU A 34 10.56 1.57 0.72
N ALA A 35 11.30 1.46 -0.38
CA ALA A 35 12.74 1.60 -0.38
C ALA A 35 13.15 3.05 -0.07
N ALA A 36 12.38 4.02 -0.59
CA ALA A 36 12.62 5.44 -0.34
C ALA A 36 12.24 5.83 1.10
N ASP A 37 11.12 5.28 1.61
CA ASP A 37 10.65 5.57 2.97
C ASP A 37 9.97 4.33 3.55
N PRO A 38 10.69 3.49 4.31
CA PRO A 38 10.13 2.27 4.90
C PRO A 38 9.02 2.53 5.92
N ASN A 39 8.88 3.76 6.41
CA ASN A 39 7.88 4.13 7.39
C ASN A 39 6.72 4.92 6.78
N HIS A 40 6.54 4.85 5.46
CA HIS A 40 5.46 5.54 4.77
C HIS A 40 4.18 4.70 4.91
N ALA A 41 3.34 5.04 5.90
CA ALA A 41 2.15 4.26 6.25
C ALA A 41 1.19 4.10 5.08
N VAL A 42 0.99 5.16 4.30
CA VAL A 42 0.08 5.13 3.14
C VAL A 42 0.55 4.09 2.12
N THR A 43 1.85 3.99 1.89
CA THR A 43 2.38 2.97 0.96
C THR A 43 2.11 1.57 1.46
N TRP A 44 2.37 1.31 2.75
CA TRP A 44 2.06 0.01 3.33
C TRP A 44 0.58 -0.33 3.21
N SER A 45 -0.29 0.67 3.40
CA SER A 45 -1.73 0.51 3.25
C SER A 45 -2.10 0.12 1.83
N TYR A 46 -1.63 0.86 0.83
CA TYR A 46 -1.94 0.56 -0.57
C TYR A 46 -1.32 -0.77 -1.01
N TYR A 47 -0.11 -1.07 -0.58
CA TYR A 47 0.53 -2.35 -0.91
C TYR A 47 -0.24 -3.51 -0.28
N GLY A 48 -0.69 -3.33 0.96
CA GLY A 48 -1.52 -4.34 1.63
C GLY A 48 -2.84 -4.56 0.89
N MET A 49 -3.48 -3.50 0.42
CA MET A 49 -4.69 -3.61 -0.38
C MET A 49 -4.42 -4.35 -1.70
N TRP A 50 -3.28 -4.08 -2.34
CA TRP A 50 -2.86 -4.80 -3.53
C TRP A 50 -2.68 -6.30 -3.22
N GLN A 51 -2.06 -6.64 -2.09
CA GLN A 51 -1.88 -8.03 -1.67
C GLN A 51 -3.24 -8.71 -1.47
N ALA A 52 -4.17 -8.05 -0.79
CA ALA A 52 -5.51 -8.60 -0.55
C ALA A 52 -6.24 -8.83 -1.88
N GLU A 53 -6.11 -7.92 -2.82
CA GLU A 53 -6.75 -8.03 -4.13
C GLU A 53 -6.18 -9.21 -4.93
N GLN A 54 -4.89 -9.52 -4.74
CA GLN A 54 -4.26 -10.69 -5.36
C GLN A 54 -4.59 -12.01 -4.64
N GLY A 55 -5.41 -11.96 -3.61
CA GLY A 55 -5.76 -13.13 -2.83
C GLY A 55 -4.81 -13.45 -1.69
N ASN A 56 -3.80 -12.60 -1.46
CA ASN A 56 -2.78 -12.84 -0.44
C ASN A 56 -3.14 -12.11 0.86
N VAL A 57 -4.17 -12.60 1.53
CA VAL A 57 -4.72 -11.97 2.73
C VAL A 57 -3.73 -12.00 3.89
N LEU A 58 -2.94 -13.06 4.02
CA LEU A 58 -1.95 -13.16 5.11
C LEU A 58 -0.90 -12.06 4.98
N LYS A 59 -0.41 -11.82 3.77
CA LYS A 59 0.52 -10.71 3.51
C LYS A 59 -0.12 -9.36 3.77
N ALA A 60 -1.39 -9.20 3.39
CA ALA A 60 -2.13 -7.97 3.66
C ALA A 60 -2.22 -7.70 5.15
N LYS A 61 -2.44 -8.73 5.97
CA LYS A 61 -2.49 -8.60 7.42
C LYS A 61 -1.12 -8.24 8.00
N ASP A 62 -0.04 -8.76 7.44
CA ASP A 62 1.32 -8.36 7.84
C ASP A 62 1.55 -6.88 7.54
N ASP A 63 1.09 -6.40 6.39
CA ASP A 63 1.20 -4.98 6.03
C ASP A 63 0.34 -4.12 6.95
N LEU A 64 -0.82 -4.61 7.37
CA LEU A 64 -1.68 -3.92 8.33
C LEU A 64 -0.95 -3.73 9.68
N GLU A 65 -0.22 -4.74 10.12
CA GLU A 65 0.59 -4.64 11.34
C GLU A 65 1.69 -3.60 11.18
N LYS A 66 2.31 -3.50 10.01
CA LYS A 66 3.29 -2.45 9.73
C LYS A 66 2.66 -1.07 9.85
N VAL A 67 1.47 -0.90 9.30
CA VAL A 67 0.73 0.37 9.39
C VAL A 67 0.44 0.70 10.86
N ARG A 68 -0.01 -0.28 11.63
CA ARG A 68 -0.30 -0.09 13.05
C ARG A 68 0.93 0.37 13.82
N LEU A 69 2.08 -0.22 13.53
CA LEU A 69 3.35 0.13 14.20
C LEU A 69 3.81 1.53 13.82
N ILE A 70 3.46 2.01 12.62
CA ILE A 70 3.88 3.34 12.15
C ILE A 70 2.94 4.43 12.66
N CYS A 71 1.63 4.25 12.54
CA CYS A 71 0.67 5.32 12.85
C CYS A 71 -0.48 4.91 13.77
N GLY A 72 -0.48 3.69 14.29
CA GLY A 72 -1.52 3.24 15.20
C GLY A 72 -2.77 2.76 14.48
N THR A 73 -3.88 2.65 15.22
CA THR A 73 -5.14 2.11 14.71
C THR A 73 -6.15 3.19 14.33
N ASP A 74 -5.87 4.45 14.62
CA ASP A 74 -6.80 5.56 14.34
C ASP A 74 -6.48 6.31 13.05
N CYS A 75 -5.36 6.01 12.41
CA CYS A 75 -4.97 6.69 11.19
C CYS A 75 -5.76 6.16 9.98
N LYS A 76 -5.94 7.03 9.00
CA LYS A 76 -6.68 6.69 7.78
C LYS A 76 -6.06 5.49 7.06
N ALA A 77 -4.73 5.42 7.02
CA ALA A 77 -4.03 4.31 6.36
C ALA A 77 -4.42 2.97 6.97
N TYR A 78 -4.52 2.90 8.30
CA TYR A 78 -4.93 1.68 8.99
C TYR A 78 -6.37 1.29 8.62
N HIS A 79 -7.29 2.25 8.72
CA HIS A 79 -8.71 1.98 8.43
C HIS A 79 -8.92 1.55 6.98
N MET A 80 -8.25 2.19 6.04
CA MET A 80 -8.37 1.84 4.62
C MET A 80 -7.95 0.39 4.36
N LEU A 81 -6.82 -0.02 4.90
CA LEU A 81 -6.32 -1.37 4.68
C LEU A 81 -7.18 -2.39 5.41
N LYS A 82 -7.56 -2.11 6.65
CA LYS A 82 -8.43 -3.01 7.42
C LYS A 82 -9.74 -3.22 6.70
N ASP A 83 -10.37 -2.16 6.22
CA ASP A 83 -11.65 -2.26 5.51
C ASP A 83 -11.51 -3.06 4.20
N ALA A 84 -10.40 -2.88 3.49
CA ALA A 84 -10.14 -3.65 2.27
C ALA A 84 -9.98 -5.15 2.58
N ILE A 85 -9.26 -5.49 3.66
CA ILE A 85 -9.10 -6.88 4.09
C ILE A 85 -10.45 -7.48 4.48
N ASP A 86 -11.27 -6.70 5.18
CA ASP A 86 -12.61 -7.14 5.62
C ASP A 86 -13.62 -7.17 4.46
N GLY A 87 -13.26 -6.65 3.29
CA GLY A 87 -14.13 -6.66 2.11
C GLY A 87 -15.19 -5.57 2.11
N THR A 88 -15.06 -4.54 2.96
CA THR A 88 -16.07 -3.48 3.07
C THR A 88 -15.85 -2.33 2.10
N ILE A 89 -14.67 -2.21 1.51
CA ILE A 89 -14.38 -1.20 0.49
C ILE A 89 -13.64 -1.82 -0.68
N THR A 90 -13.67 -1.12 -1.82
CA THR A 90 -12.90 -1.47 -3.02
C THR A 90 -11.65 -0.61 -3.08
N TYR A 91 -10.57 -1.26 -3.31
CA TYR A 91 -9.26 -0.61 -3.46
C TYR A 91 -9.12 0.16 -4.77
#